data_60bd36b0bd6039f469491b7a9310ac4a
#
_entry.id   60bd36b0bd6039f469491b7a9310ac4a
#
_cell.length_a   1.000
_cell.length_b   1.000
_cell.length_c   1.000
_cell.angle_alpha   90.00
_cell.angle_beta   90.00
_cell.angle_gamma   90.00
#
_symmetry.space_group_name_H-M   'P 1'
#
loop_
_entity.id
_entity.type
_entity.pdbx_description
1 polymer ?
#
loop_
_entity_poly.entity_id
_entity_poly.type
_entity_poly.pdbx_seq_one_letter_code
_entity_poly.pdbx_strand_id
1 'polypeptide(L)'
;MVKARFSRSLLLITAGLALGNACGQSNYESQRQTMIEELRDTSRASEEYGAPPISERTLAVLGQVPRHEFVPDEQKRYAYENRPLSIGARQTISQPYIVALMTDLAQVTKDDTVLEIGTGSGYQAAVLSELAGRVYTIEIVEMLGRRAANTLERLGYNNVTARIGDGYAGWPDQAPFDAILVTAAPEEVPEPLIEQLAVGGRMVIPVGAENEVQILRVLTKEEDGLVTVSSVIAVRFVPLTRDKN
;
A
#
# COMPACT_ATOMS: atom_id res chain seq x y z
N MET A 1 27.17 26.65 -64.75
CA MET A 1 27.57 26.87 -63.33
C MET A 1 26.36 27.32 -62.55
N VAL A 2 25.66 26.41 -61.84
CA VAL A 2 24.50 26.76 -61.00
C VAL A 2 24.86 26.33 -59.58
N LYS A 3 24.95 27.28 -58.68
CA LYS A 3 25.22 27.05 -57.25
C LYS A 3 23.92 26.71 -56.54
N ALA A 4 23.83 25.49 -56.00
CA ALA A 4 22.78 25.09 -55.10
C ALA A 4 23.00 25.68 -53.70
N ARG A 5 22.02 26.43 -53.18
CA ARG A 5 21.91 26.86 -51.78
C ARG A 5 21.22 25.80 -50.99
N PHE A 6 21.91 25.11 -50.05
CA PHE A 6 21.31 24.28 -49.05
C PHE A 6 20.78 25.14 -47.89
N SER A 7 19.49 25.09 -47.69
CA SER A 7 18.79 25.70 -46.56
C SER A 7 19.09 24.93 -45.26
N ARG A 8 19.65 25.65 -44.25
CA ARG A 8 19.76 25.20 -42.85
C ARG A 8 18.50 25.65 -42.13
N SER A 9 17.57 24.72 -41.91
CA SER A 9 16.50 24.91 -40.91
C SER A 9 15.84 23.61 -40.67
N LEU A 10 16.28 22.80 -39.66
CA LEU A 10 15.51 21.86 -38.90
C LEU A 10 16.39 21.21 -37.81
N LEU A 11 16.54 21.86 -36.65
CA LEU A 11 16.97 21.19 -35.42
C LEU A 11 16.72 22.08 -34.22
N LEU A 12 15.47 22.20 -33.74
CA LEU A 12 15.19 22.92 -32.50
C LEU A 12 13.75 22.58 -31.97
N ILE A 13 13.34 21.31 -31.89
CA ILE A 13 12.05 20.96 -31.23
C ILE A 13 12.13 19.74 -30.28
N THR A 14 13.25 19.10 -30.06
CA THR A 14 13.32 17.90 -29.19
C THR A 14 13.90 18.10 -27.79
N ALA A 15 14.39 19.30 -27.44
CA ALA A 15 15.02 19.53 -26.12
C ALA A 15 14.03 19.95 -25.02
N GLY A 16 12.84 20.43 -25.36
CA GLY A 16 11.88 20.95 -24.36
C GLY A 16 11.12 19.89 -23.56
N LEU A 17 10.83 18.74 -24.15
CA LEU A 17 10.06 17.65 -23.50
C LEU A 17 10.90 16.84 -22.50
N ALA A 18 12.19 16.67 -22.74
CA ALA A 18 13.08 15.94 -21.85
C ALA A 18 13.42 16.71 -20.56
N LEU A 19 13.49 18.05 -20.63
CA LEU A 19 13.78 18.90 -19.47
C LEU A 19 12.58 19.02 -18.51
N GLY A 20 11.35 19.00 -19.02
CA GLY A 20 10.14 19.03 -18.20
C GLY A 20 9.95 17.77 -17.35
N ASN A 21 10.21 16.59 -17.91
CA ASN A 21 10.12 15.33 -17.18
C ASN A 21 11.23 15.18 -16.12
N ALA A 22 12.44 15.60 -16.40
CA ALA A 22 13.55 15.54 -15.45
C ALA A 22 13.33 16.45 -14.23
N CYS A 23 12.75 17.63 -14.41
CA CYS A 23 12.43 18.54 -13.31
C CYS A 23 11.29 18.04 -12.42
N GLY A 24 10.26 17.41 -13.00
CA GLY A 24 9.16 16.80 -12.25
C GLY A 24 9.59 15.57 -11.45
N GLN A 25 10.43 14.72 -12.03
CA GLN A 25 10.98 13.53 -11.35
C GLN A 25 11.90 13.90 -10.18
N SER A 26 12.77 14.88 -10.34
CA SER A 26 13.65 15.37 -9.26
C SER A 26 12.85 15.94 -8.08
N ASN A 27 11.69 16.55 -8.33
CA ASN A 27 10.82 17.06 -7.28
C ASN A 27 10.19 15.92 -6.45
N TYR A 28 9.66 14.87 -7.10
CA TYR A 28 9.07 13.74 -6.37
C TYR A 28 10.11 12.92 -5.60
N GLU A 29 11.32 12.80 -6.10
CA GLU A 29 12.39 12.11 -5.38
C GLU A 29 12.76 12.87 -4.09
N SER A 30 12.92 14.19 -4.15
CA SER A 30 13.16 15.01 -2.96
C SER A 30 12.02 14.93 -1.95
N GLN A 31 10.77 15.02 -2.41
CA GLN A 31 9.61 14.89 -1.54
C GLN A 31 9.55 13.52 -0.85
N ARG A 32 9.88 12.47 -1.58
CA ARG A 32 9.93 11.10 -1.05
C ARG A 32 10.99 10.93 0.03
N GLN A 33 12.19 11.49 -0.17
CA GLN A 33 13.24 11.50 0.84
C GLN A 33 12.81 12.24 2.10
N THR A 34 12.20 13.43 1.96
CA THR A 34 11.63 14.19 3.09
C THR A 34 10.57 13.36 3.84
N MET A 35 9.68 12.67 3.11
CA MET A 35 8.71 11.76 3.73
C MET A 35 9.40 10.67 4.56
N ILE A 36 10.46 10.05 4.05
CA ILE A 36 11.17 8.98 4.80
C ILE A 36 11.80 9.53 6.08
N GLU A 37 12.37 10.74 6.06
CA GLU A 37 12.89 11.40 7.27
C GLU A 37 11.75 11.65 8.28
N GLU A 38 10.62 12.19 7.84
CA GLU A 38 9.44 12.40 8.66
C GLU A 38 8.90 11.08 9.26
N LEU A 39 8.92 9.98 8.49
CA LEU A 39 8.51 8.67 8.99
C LEU A 39 9.43 8.14 10.09
N ARG A 40 10.75 8.35 9.99
CA ARG A 40 11.69 8.01 11.08
C ARG A 40 11.39 8.77 12.36
N ASP A 41 11.15 10.07 12.24
CA ASP A 41 10.84 10.92 13.39
C ASP A 41 9.48 10.54 14.01
N THR A 42 8.47 10.30 13.17
CA THR A 42 7.15 9.83 13.62
C THR A 42 7.25 8.47 14.31
N SER A 43 8.06 7.55 13.77
CA SER A 43 8.30 6.23 14.38
C SER A 43 8.85 6.36 15.80
N ARG A 44 9.93 7.16 15.98
CA ARG A 44 10.53 7.40 17.29
C ARG A 44 9.53 8.02 18.28
N ALA A 45 8.78 9.02 17.85
CA ALA A 45 7.76 9.66 18.70
C ALA A 45 6.63 8.69 19.09
N SER A 46 6.30 7.75 18.21
CA SER A 46 5.22 6.78 18.44
C SER A 46 5.59 5.66 19.43
N GLU A 47 6.88 5.43 19.68
CA GLU A 47 7.35 4.46 20.68
C GLU A 47 6.84 4.81 22.10
N GLU A 48 6.70 6.11 22.42
CA GLU A 48 6.12 6.56 23.69
C GLU A 48 4.65 6.14 23.86
N TYR A 49 3.96 5.84 22.75
CA TYR A 49 2.57 5.38 22.74
C TYR A 49 2.43 3.87 22.47
N GLY A 50 3.54 3.12 22.53
CA GLY A 50 3.58 1.68 22.43
C GLY A 50 3.66 1.13 21.00
N ALA A 51 3.82 1.97 19.98
CA ALA A 51 4.12 1.49 18.63
C ALA A 51 5.56 0.95 18.56
N PRO A 52 5.79 -0.20 17.92
CA PRO A 52 7.18 -0.65 17.68
C PRO A 52 7.86 0.25 16.65
N PRO A 53 9.21 0.37 16.71
CA PRO A 53 9.96 1.13 15.71
C PRO A 53 9.83 0.49 14.33
N ILE A 54 9.79 1.34 13.29
CA ILE A 54 9.76 0.89 11.90
C ILE A 54 11.20 0.60 11.43
N SER A 55 11.41 -0.56 10.80
CA SER A 55 12.73 -0.97 10.30
C SER A 55 13.19 -0.12 9.11
N GLU A 56 14.50 0.05 8.97
CA GLU A 56 15.10 0.70 7.80
C GLU A 56 14.81 -0.06 6.49
N ARG A 57 14.58 -1.38 6.56
CA ARG A 57 14.17 -2.19 5.40
C ARG A 57 12.83 -1.71 4.86
N THR A 58 11.84 -1.52 5.73
CA THR A 58 10.52 -1.03 5.37
C THR A 58 10.57 0.41 4.85
N LEU A 59 11.32 1.29 5.53
CA LEU A 59 11.50 2.67 5.10
C LEU A 59 12.18 2.74 3.71
N ALA A 60 13.18 1.90 3.45
CA ALA A 60 13.84 1.83 2.14
C ALA A 60 12.86 1.46 1.01
N VAL A 61 11.96 0.52 1.26
CA VAL A 61 10.91 0.14 0.29
C VAL A 61 9.94 1.30 0.02
N LEU A 62 9.44 1.97 1.07
CA LEU A 62 8.59 3.16 0.87
C LEU A 62 9.35 4.28 0.12
N GLY A 63 10.67 4.35 0.29
CA GLY A 63 11.56 5.24 -0.45
C GLY A 63 11.72 4.88 -1.93
N GLN A 64 11.31 3.71 -2.39
CA GLN A 64 11.37 3.25 -3.78
C GLN A 64 10.03 3.34 -4.49
N VAL A 65 8.93 2.95 -3.81
CA VAL A 65 7.59 2.90 -4.40
C VAL A 65 7.06 4.32 -4.71
N PRO A 66 6.72 4.63 -5.97
CA PRO A 66 6.31 5.98 -6.41
C PRO A 66 4.86 6.28 -5.99
N ARG A 67 4.65 6.68 -4.74
CA ARG A 67 3.31 6.90 -4.18
C ARG A 67 2.44 7.86 -4.99
N HIS A 68 3.04 8.85 -5.68
CA HIS A 68 2.32 9.79 -6.56
C HIS A 68 1.64 9.13 -7.77
N GLU A 69 2.04 7.90 -8.15
CA GLU A 69 1.39 7.12 -9.20
C GLU A 69 0.09 6.43 -8.73
N PHE A 70 -0.13 6.36 -7.42
CA PHE A 70 -1.26 5.70 -6.77
C PHE A 70 -2.35 6.66 -6.27
N VAL A 71 -2.25 7.93 -6.61
CA VAL A 71 -3.25 8.96 -6.26
C VAL A 71 -3.80 9.64 -7.52
N PRO A 72 -5.02 10.22 -7.46
CA PRO A 72 -5.54 11.06 -8.54
C PRO A 72 -4.64 12.28 -8.81
N ASP A 73 -4.69 12.82 -10.03
CA ASP A 73 -3.82 13.92 -10.45
C ASP A 73 -3.89 15.15 -9.54
N GLU A 74 -5.08 15.48 -9.04
CA GLU A 74 -5.31 16.57 -8.10
C GLU A 74 -4.64 16.36 -6.73
N GLN A 75 -4.33 15.11 -6.38
CA GLN A 75 -3.68 14.73 -5.12
C GLN A 75 -2.16 14.56 -5.26
N LYS A 76 -1.61 14.50 -6.47
CA LYS A 76 -0.18 14.20 -6.70
C LYS A 76 0.77 15.13 -5.97
N ARG A 77 0.42 16.43 -5.87
CA ARG A 77 1.23 17.41 -5.14
C ARG A 77 1.37 17.14 -3.64
N TYR A 78 0.45 16.35 -3.08
CA TYR A 78 0.39 15.98 -1.66
C TYR A 78 0.82 14.53 -1.42
N ALA A 79 1.20 13.80 -2.47
CA ALA A 79 1.40 12.35 -2.42
C ALA A 79 2.38 11.89 -1.34
N TYR A 80 3.34 12.72 -0.99
CA TYR A 80 4.39 12.43 -0.02
C TYR A 80 4.19 13.09 1.35
N GLU A 81 3.05 13.76 1.58
CA GLU A 81 2.68 14.22 2.90
C GLU A 81 2.25 13.04 3.79
N ASN A 82 2.66 13.03 5.06
CA ASN A 82 2.38 11.95 6.00
C ASN A 82 0.93 12.02 6.53
N ARG A 83 -0.02 11.95 5.62
CA ARG A 83 -1.47 11.91 5.88
C ARG A 83 -2.21 11.05 4.84
N PRO A 84 -3.44 10.59 5.15
CA PRO A 84 -4.30 9.94 4.17
C PRO A 84 -4.76 10.94 3.10
N LEU A 85 -4.97 10.45 1.86
CA LEU A 85 -5.47 11.24 0.74
C LEU A 85 -6.67 10.55 0.10
N SER A 86 -7.65 11.34 -0.37
CA SER A 86 -8.81 10.79 -1.08
C SER A 86 -8.40 10.16 -2.42
N ILE A 87 -8.93 8.97 -2.69
CA ILE A 87 -8.76 8.26 -3.97
C ILE A 87 -10.09 8.08 -4.74
N GLY A 88 -11.15 8.72 -4.27
CA GLY A 88 -12.52 8.58 -4.81
C GLY A 88 -13.31 7.49 -4.08
N ALA A 89 -14.60 7.34 -4.45
CA ALA A 89 -15.52 6.37 -3.86
C ALA A 89 -15.59 6.39 -2.31
N ARG A 90 -15.35 7.53 -1.68
CA ARG A 90 -15.23 7.72 -0.22
C ARG A 90 -14.09 6.90 0.41
N GLN A 91 -13.10 6.47 -0.39
CA GLN A 91 -11.93 5.74 0.07
C GLN A 91 -10.70 6.63 0.07
N THR A 92 -9.68 6.20 0.80
CA THR A 92 -8.41 6.91 0.92
C THR A 92 -7.23 5.96 0.71
N ILE A 93 -6.13 6.49 0.18
CA ILE A 93 -4.82 5.88 0.36
C ILE A 93 -4.36 6.19 1.80
N SER A 94 -3.94 5.18 2.54
CA SER A 94 -3.54 5.30 3.94
C SER A 94 -2.37 6.26 4.13
N GLN A 95 -2.27 6.87 5.32
CA GLN A 95 -1.12 7.66 5.75
C GLN A 95 0.17 6.85 5.58
N PRO A 96 1.25 7.43 5.02
CA PRO A 96 2.53 6.72 4.84
C PRO A 96 3.06 6.03 6.09
N TYR A 97 2.96 6.68 7.26
CA TYR A 97 3.35 6.07 8.54
C TYR A 97 2.57 4.79 8.86
N ILE A 98 1.27 4.77 8.62
CA ILE A 98 0.42 3.59 8.86
C ILE A 98 0.76 2.47 7.88
N VAL A 99 1.03 2.79 6.61
CA VAL A 99 1.51 1.81 5.62
C VAL A 99 2.82 1.18 6.09
N ALA A 100 3.78 1.99 6.53
CA ALA A 100 5.07 1.51 7.03
C ALA A 100 4.90 0.64 8.27
N LEU A 101 4.12 1.08 9.26
CA LEU A 101 3.88 0.34 10.51
C LEU A 101 3.21 -1.01 10.24
N MET A 102 2.14 -1.04 9.44
CA MET A 102 1.44 -2.30 9.12
C MET A 102 2.34 -3.27 8.35
N THR A 103 3.13 -2.76 7.41
CA THR A 103 4.09 -3.56 6.64
C THR A 103 5.14 -4.19 7.55
N ASP A 104 5.68 -3.41 8.48
CA ASP A 104 6.72 -3.89 9.40
C ASP A 104 6.17 -4.91 10.42
N LEU A 105 4.96 -4.67 10.95
CA LEU A 105 4.25 -5.58 11.84
C LEU A 105 3.94 -6.93 11.18
N ALA A 106 3.73 -6.96 9.87
CA ALA A 106 3.48 -8.19 9.12
C ALA A 106 4.73 -9.08 8.99
N GLN A 107 5.93 -8.54 9.16
CA GLN A 107 7.23 -9.25 9.10
C GLN A 107 7.44 -10.06 7.81
N VAL A 108 6.94 -9.56 6.70
CA VAL A 108 6.97 -10.24 5.39
C VAL A 108 8.39 -10.47 4.89
N THR A 109 8.64 -11.65 4.31
CA THR A 109 9.90 -12.03 3.65
C THR A 109 9.70 -12.35 2.16
N LYS A 110 10.79 -12.52 1.41
CA LYS A 110 10.73 -12.81 -0.04
C LYS A 110 10.17 -14.21 -0.38
N ASP A 111 10.06 -15.08 0.59
CA ASP A 111 9.49 -16.42 0.40
C ASP A 111 7.98 -16.45 0.66
N ASP A 112 7.42 -15.37 1.23
CA ASP A 112 6.06 -15.33 1.73
C ASP A 112 5.01 -15.08 0.63
N THR A 113 3.85 -15.68 0.83
CA THR A 113 2.60 -15.40 0.12
C THR A 113 1.70 -14.55 1.01
N VAL A 114 1.37 -13.34 0.54
CA VAL A 114 0.65 -12.33 1.31
C VAL A 114 -0.73 -12.07 0.72
N LEU A 115 -1.73 -11.92 1.59
CA LEU A 115 -3.06 -11.44 1.23
C LEU A 115 -3.26 -10.01 1.76
N GLU A 116 -3.67 -9.10 0.89
CA GLU A 116 -4.17 -7.78 1.26
C GLU A 116 -5.69 -7.72 1.06
N ILE A 117 -6.41 -7.19 2.05
CA ILE A 117 -7.85 -6.90 1.98
C ILE A 117 -8.04 -5.38 1.93
N GLY A 118 -8.61 -4.88 0.84
CA GLY A 118 -8.78 -3.45 0.57
C GLY A 118 -7.67 -2.89 -0.31
N THR A 119 -7.60 -3.33 -1.57
CA THR A 119 -6.59 -2.85 -2.54
C THR A 119 -6.55 -1.33 -2.67
N GLY A 120 -7.72 -0.69 -2.65
CA GLY A 120 -7.88 0.76 -2.74
C GLY A 120 -7.15 1.36 -3.94
N SER A 121 -6.04 2.04 -3.67
CA SER A 121 -5.16 2.60 -4.70
C SER A 121 -4.19 1.60 -5.32
N GLY A 122 -3.89 0.50 -4.63
CA GLY A 122 -2.83 -0.45 -4.94
C GLY A 122 -1.47 -0.13 -4.31
N TYR A 123 -1.36 0.95 -3.53
CA TYR A 123 -0.08 1.38 -2.96
C TYR A 123 0.47 0.39 -1.92
N GLN A 124 -0.37 -0.10 -0.99
CA GLN A 124 0.05 -1.09 0.00
C GLN A 124 0.43 -2.41 -0.69
N ALA A 125 -0.32 -2.86 -1.72
CA ALA A 125 0.05 -4.01 -2.54
C ALA A 125 1.42 -3.83 -3.20
N ALA A 126 1.72 -2.65 -3.75
CA ALA A 126 3.02 -2.33 -4.34
C ALA A 126 4.15 -2.37 -3.30
N VAL A 127 3.93 -1.83 -2.10
CA VAL A 127 4.91 -1.90 -0.99
C VAL A 127 5.16 -3.36 -0.59
N LEU A 128 4.10 -4.16 -0.44
CA LEU A 128 4.22 -5.59 -0.10
C LEU A 128 4.95 -6.38 -1.18
N SER A 129 4.75 -6.06 -2.45
CA SER A 129 5.38 -6.75 -3.58
C SER A 129 6.91 -6.62 -3.60
N GLU A 130 7.42 -5.51 -3.07
CA GLU A 130 8.88 -5.30 -2.90
C GLU A 130 9.47 -6.17 -1.76
N LEU A 131 8.65 -6.74 -0.90
CA LEU A 131 9.05 -7.51 0.28
C LEU A 131 8.69 -8.99 0.19
N ALA A 132 7.58 -9.32 -0.48
CA ALA A 132 7.00 -10.65 -0.60
C ALA A 132 7.43 -11.38 -1.89
N GLY A 133 7.29 -12.71 -1.89
CA GLY A 133 7.36 -13.53 -3.10
C GLY A 133 6.13 -13.36 -3.95
N ARG A 134 4.94 -13.32 -3.33
CA ARG A 134 3.66 -13.19 -4.01
C ARG A 134 2.67 -12.38 -3.17
N VAL A 135 1.90 -11.52 -3.81
CA VAL A 135 0.85 -10.71 -3.19
C VAL A 135 -0.47 -10.95 -3.89
N TYR A 136 -1.49 -11.32 -3.12
CA TYR A 136 -2.89 -11.34 -3.55
C TYR A 136 -3.60 -10.16 -2.91
N THR A 137 -4.47 -9.46 -3.65
CA THR A 137 -5.19 -8.31 -3.11
C THR A 137 -6.63 -8.30 -3.58
N ILE A 138 -7.57 -7.95 -2.68
CA ILE A 138 -9.01 -7.97 -2.92
C ILE A 138 -9.59 -6.57 -2.71
N GLU A 139 -10.40 -6.11 -3.68
CA GLU A 139 -11.13 -4.84 -3.62
C GLU A 139 -12.60 -5.07 -3.94
N ILE A 140 -13.49 -4.53 -3.11
CA ILE A 140 -14.93 -4.65 -3.32
C ILE A 140 -15.46 -3.55 -4.26
N VAL A 141 -14.80 -2.38 -4.28
CA VAL A 141 -15.17 -1.27 -5.16
C VAL A 141 -14.56 -1.48 -6.54
N GLU A 142 -15.35 -2.00 -7.48
CA GLU A 142 -14.87 -2.41 -8.81
C GLU A 142 -14.04 -1.33 -9.53
N MET A 143 -14.49 -0.06 -9.49
CA MET A 143 -13.76 1.05 -10.12
C MET A 143 -12.34 1.22 -9.53
N LEU A 144 -12.19 1.08 -8.21
CA LEU A 144 -10.88 1.18 -7.55
C LEU A 144 -10.01 -0.03 -7.88
N GLY A 145 -10.56 -1.25 -7.78
CA GLY A 145 -9.83 -2.48 -8.08
C GLY A 145 -9.30 -2.51 -9.51
N ARG A 146 -10.11 -2.10 -10.50
CA ARG A 146 -9.66 -2.00 -11.91
C ARG A 146 -8.57 -0.95 -12.08
N ARG A 147 -8.70 0.22 -11.45
CA ARG A 147 -7.67 1.28 -11.51
C ARG A 147 -6.37 0.83 -10.86
N ALA A 148 -6.44 0.20 -9.70
CA ALA A 148 -5.29 -0.33 -8.99
C ALA A 148 -4.56 -1.41 -9.81
N ALA A 149 -5.29 -2.39 -10.37
CA ALA A 149 -4.73 -3.43 -11.21
C ALA A 149 -3.97 -2.84 -12.42
N ASN A 150 -4.57 -1.90 -13.13
CA ASN A 150 -3.91 -1.22 -14.27
C ASN A 150 -2.66 -0.44 -13.84
N THR A 151 -2.68 0.19 -12.65
CA THR A 151 -1.51 0.93 -12.14
C THR A 151 -0.38 -0.01 -11.75
N LEU A 152 -0.69 -1.11 -11.07
CA LEU A 152 0.28 -2.14 -10.67
C LEU A 152 0.93 -2.79 -11.91
N GLU A 153 0.13 -3.17 -12.91
CA GLU A 153 0.62 -3.72 -14.19
C GLU A 153 1.54 -2.72 -14.92
N ARG A 154 1.10 -1.48 -15.08
CA ARG A 154 1.87 -0.40 -15.75
C ARG A 154 3.20 -0.13 -15.06
N LEU A 155 3.26 -0.25 -13.74
CA LEU A 155 4.48 -0.03 -12.94
C LEU A 155 5.35 -1.29 -12.79
N GLY A 156 4.91 -2.43 -13.33
CA GLY A 156 5.69 -3.66 -13.37
C GLY A 156 5.67 -4.51 -12.10
N TYR A 157 4.67 -4.36 -11.24
CA TYR A 157 4.48 -5.19 -10.03
C TYR A 157 3.90 -6.57 -10.39
N ASN A 158 4.70 -7.41 -11.08
CA ASN A 158 4.26 -8.65 -11.70
C ASN A 158 3.95 -9.79 -10.73
N ASN A 159 4.34 -9.67 -9.47
CA ASN A 159 4.04 -10.64 -8.40
C ASN A 159 2.77 -10.28 -7.61
N VAL A 160 2.00 -9.28 -8.06
CA VAL A 160 0.71 -8.89 -7.48
C VAL A 160 -0.42 -9.43 -8.34
N THR A 161 -1.38 -10.14 -7.71
CA THR A 161 -2.62 -10.59 -8.35
C THR A 161 -3.80 -9.92 -7.67
N ALA A 162 -4.52 -9.07 -8.40
CA ALA A 162 -5.67 -8.33 -7.89
C ALA A 162 -7.00 -9.02 -8.30
N ARG A 163 -7.98 -9.02 -7.37
CA ARG A 163 -9.33 -9.52 -7.59
C ARG A 163 -10.38 -8.53 -7.08
N ILE A 164 -11.51 -8.44 -7.78
CA ILE A 164 -12.69 -7.76 -7.30
C ILE A 164 -13.55 -8.77 -6.54
N GLY A 165 -13.94 -8.45 -5.30
CA GLY A 165 -14.72 -9.34 -4.47
C GLY A 165 -14.86 -8.90 -3.02
N ASP A 166 -15.60 -9.70 -2.25
CA ASP A 166 -15.80 -9.49 -0.82
C ASP A 166 -14.55 -9.89 -0.02
N GLY A 167 -13.90 -8.93 0.62
CA GLY A 167 -12.72 -9.12 1.44
C GLY A 167 -12.96 -9.94 2.72
N TYR A 168 -14.19 -9.99 3.23
CA TYR A 168 -14.51 -10.83 4.39
C TYR A 168 -14.33 -12.33 4.12
N ALA A 169 -14.51 -12.76 2.88
CA ALA A 169 -14.33 -14.14 2.48
C ALA A 169 -12.86 -14.53 2.30
N GLY A 170 -11.95 -13.56 2.22
CA GLY A 170 -10.57 -13.82 1.86
C GLY A 170 -10.42 -14.42 0.47
N TRP A 171 -9.41 -15.27 0.28
CA TRP A 171 -9.14 -15.96 -0.98
C TRP A 171 -8.78 -17.43 -0.76
N PRO A 172 -9.75 -18.29 -0.46
CA PRO A 172 -9.50 -19.69 -0.06
C PRO A 172 -8.65 -20.49 -1.03
N ASP A 173 -8.82 -20.27 -2.36
CA ASP A 173 -8.09 -21.00 -3.40
C ASP A 173 -6.58 -20.71 -3.41
N GLN A 174 -6.14 -19.65 -2.72
CA GLN A 174 -4.74 -19.23 -2.64
C GLN A 174 -4.15 -19.39 -1.22
N ALA A 175 -4.98 -19.79 -0.27
CA ALA A 175 -4.54 -20.04 1.10
C ALA A 175 -3.65 -21.31 1.19
N PRO A 176 -2.78 -21.44 2.23
CA PRO A 176 -2.64 -20.51 3.34
C PRO A 176 -1.76 -19.29 3.00
N PHE A 177 -1.90 -18.20 3.79
CA PHE A 177 -1.11 -16.98 3.66
C PHE A 177 -0.16 -16.81 4.85
N ASP A 178 1.11 -16.49 4.57
CA ASP A 178 2.12 -16.22 5.61
C ASP A 178 1.85 -14.89 6.31
N ALA A 179 1.27 -13.91 5.58
CA ALA A 179 0.78 -12.68 6.17
C ALA A 179 -0.55 -12.25 5.54
N ILE A 180 -1.41 -11.63 6.36
CA ILE A 180 -2.66 -11.00 5.93
C ILE A 180 -2.68 -9.55 6.43
N LEU A 181 -2.80 -8.57 5.51
CA LEU A 181 -3.00 -7.16 5.86
C LEU A 181 -4.41 -6.72 5.50
N VAL A 182 -5.15 -6.22 6.49
CA VAL A 182 -6.49 -5.68 6.26
C VAL A 182 -6.43 -4.15 6.37
N THR A 183 -6.68 -3.45 5.27
CA THR A 183 -6.53 -1.99 5.15
C THR A 183 -7.85 -1.22 5.25
N ALA A 184 -8.88 -1.89 5.75
CA ALA A 184 -10.18 -1.35 6.14
C ALA A 184 -10.60 -1.97 7.48
N ALA A 185 -11.43 -1.30 8.28
CA ALA A 185 -11.77 -1.77 9.62
C ALA A 185 -13.08 -2.56 9.64
N PRO A 186 -13.07 -3.85 9.97
CA PRO A 186 -14.26 -4.58 10.39
C PRO A 186 -14.57 -4.29 11.87
N GLU A 187 -15.82 -4.50 12.29
CA GLU A 187 -16.19 -4.45 13.72
C GLU A 187 -15.54 -5.58 14.52
N GLU A 188 -15.43 -6.77 13.91
CA GLU A 188 -14.80 -7.96 14.47
C GLU A 188 -13.87 -8.60 13.43
N VAL A 189 -12.89 -9.37 13.89
CA VAL A 189 -11.97 -10.09 12.99
C VAL A 189 -12.74 -11.14 12.20
N PRO A 190 -12.70 -11.12 10.84
CA PRO A 190 -13.40 -12.14 10.05
C PRO A 190 -12.79 -13.54 10.23
N GLU A 191 -13.58 -14.49 10.67
CA GLU A 191 -13.14 -15.88 10.86
C GLU A 191 -12.50 -16.51 9.60
N PRO A 192 -13.04 -16.30 8.37
CA PRO A 192 -12.42 -16.85 7.17
C PRO A 192 -10.98 -16.37 6.94
N LEU A 193 -10.59 -15.21 7.44
CA LEU A 193 -9.20 -14.72 7.33
C LEU A 193 -8.29 -15.43 8.34
N ILE A 194 -8.79 -15.77 9.54
CA ILE A 194 -8.06 -16.56 10.54
C ILE A 194 -7.82 -17.98 10.01
N GLU A 195 -8.84 -18.59 9.42
CA GLU A 195 -8.72 -19.92 8.81
C GLU A 195 -7.64 -19.97 7.72
N GLN A 196 -7.58 -18.92 6.90
CA GLN A 196 -6.64 -18.79 5.77
C GLN A 196 -5.22 -18.36 6.18
N LEU A 197 -5.00 -17.97 7.43
CA LEU A 197 -3.67 -17.63 7.94
C LEU A 197 -2.86 -18.92 8.13
N ALA A 198 -1.61 -18.93 7.66
CA ALA A 198 -0.68 -20.03 7.87
C ALA A 198 -0.32 -20.18 9.37
N VAL A 199 0.09 -21.36 9.79
CA VAL A 199 0.73 -21.56 11.08
C VAL A 199 2.04 -20.77 11.11
N GLY A 200 2.28 -19.99 12.17
CA GLY A 200 3.36 -19.01 12.25
C GLY A 200 3.06 -17.69 11.55
N GLY A 201 1.99 -17.63 10.75
CA GLY A 201 1.60 -16.44 9.98
C GLY A 201 1.05 -15.31 10.86
N ARG A 202 1.07 -14.10 10.29
CA ARG A 202 0.67 -12.86 10.99
C ARG A 202 -0.42 -12.12 10.24
N MET A 203 -1.47 -11.72 10.96
CA MET A 203 -2.50 -10.83 10.43
C MET A 203 -2.40 -9.46 11.09
N VAL A 204 -2.34 -8.40 10.29
CA VAL A 204 -2.37 -7.01 10.75
C VAL A 204 -3.69 -6.37 10.33
N ILE A 205 -4.52 -6.00 11.31
CA ILE A 205 -5.90 -5.61 11.08
C ILE A 205 -6.37 -4.52 12.05
N PRO A 206 -6.97 -3.40 11.59
CA PRO A 206 -7.69 -2.47 12.44
C PRO A 206 -9.06 -3.07 12.81
N VAL A 207 -9.44 -3.05 14.08
CA VAL A 207 -10.72 -3.59 14.56
C VAL A 207 -11.47 -2.57 15.37
N GLY A 208 -12.75 -2.38 15.08
CA GLY A 208 -13.66 -1.49 15.81
C GLY A 208 -14.75 -0.91 14.91
N ALA A 209 -15.83 -0.38 15.52
CA ALA A 209 -16.96 0.17 14.80
C ALA A 209 -16.60 1.46 14.00
N GLU A 210 -17.35 1.75 12.94
CA GLU A 210 -17.09 2.85 11.99
C GLU A 210 -16.92 4.22 12.66
N ASN A 211 -17.68 4.50 13.71
CA ASN A 211 -17.68 5.81 14.39
C ASN A 211 -16.93 5.82 15.72
N GLU A 212 -16.19 4.76 16.01
CA GLU A 212 -15.41 4.60 17.24
C GLU A 212 -13.91 4.61 16.98
N VAL A 213 -13.13 4.56 18.05
CA VAL A 213 -11.68 4.36 17.97
C VAL A 213 -11.42 2.89 17.63
N GLN A 214 -10.78 2.67 16.50
CA GLN A 214 -10.34 1.33 16.09
C GLN A 214 -8.96 1.07 16.68
N ILE A 215 -8.67 -0.19 16.97
CA ILE A 215 -7.35 -0.61 17.45
C ILE A 215 -6.68 -1.45 16.38
N LEU A 216 -5.49 -1.04 15.98
CA LEU A 216 -4.62 -1.87 15.13
C LEU A 216 -4.15 -3.07 15.95
N ARG A 217 -4.42 -4.27 15.46
CA ARG A 217 -4.09 -5.54 16.11
C ARG A 217 -3.16 -6.36 15.23
N VAL A 218 -2.33 -7.15 15.88
CA VAL A 218 -1.57 -8.23 15.26
C VAL A 218 -2.07 -9.55 15.82
N LEU A 219 -2.50 -10.43 14.95
CA LEU A 219 -2.84 -11.80 15.26
C LEU A 219 -1.71 -12.71 14.76
N THR A 220 -1.28 -13.67 15.58
CA THR A 220 -0.32 -14.70 15.16
C THR A 220 -0.96 -16.06 15.37
N LYS A 221 -0.91 -16.92 14.36
CA LYS A 221 -1.42 -18.29 14.45
C LYS A 221 -0.29 -19.20 14.91
N GLU A 222 -0.43 -19.75 16.13
CA GLU A 222 0.59 -20.58 16.76
C GLU A 222 0.60 -22.01 16.18
N GLU A 223 1.63 -22.80 16.52
CA GLU A 223 1.77 -24.18 16.03
C GLU A 223 0.62 -25.12 16.43
N ASP A 224 0.00 -24.87 17.58
CA ASP A 224 -1.18 -25.61 18.07
C ASP A 224 -2.51 -25.13 17.46
N GLY A 225 -2.45 -24.14 16.54
CA GLY A 225 -3.61 -23.55 15.88
C GLY A 225 -4.30 -22.46 16.70
N LEU A 226 -3.87 -22.18 17.92
CA LEU A 226 -4.38 -21.05 18.69
C LEU A 226 -3.94 -19.72 18.04
N VAL A 227 -4.72 -18.68 18.30
CA VAL A 227 -4.42 -17.34 17.80
C VAL A 227 -4.12 -16.41 18.97
N THR A 228 -2.90 -15.91 19.03
CA THR A 228 -2.53 -14.83 19.94
C THR A 228 -2.87 -13.47 19.34
N VAL A 229 -3.34 -12.54 20.16
CA VAL A 229 -3.74 -11.20 19.73
C VAL A 229 -3.01 -10.15 20.55
N SER A 230 -2.30 -9.24 19.88
CA SER A 230 -1.71 -8.07 20.50
C SER A 230 -2.29 -6.78 19.93
N SER A 231 -2.57 -5.81 20.81
CA SER A 231 -3.00 -4.45 20.45
C SER A 231 -1.78 -3.55 20.27
N VAL A 232 -1.76 -2.74 19.21
CA VAL A 232 -0.61 -1.88 18.90
C VAL A 232 -0.91 -0.43 19.19
N ILE A 233 -1.74 0.23 18.39
CA ILE A 233 -2.11 1.66 18.53
C ILE A 233 -3.57 1.89 18.15
N ALA A 234 -4.09 3.02 18.58
CA ALA A 234 -5.37 3.55 18.11
C ALA A 234 -5.22 4.09 16.69
N VAL A 235 -6.18 3.78 15.81
CA VAL A 235 -6.17 4.15 14.39
C VAL A 235 -7.55 4.57 13.90
N ARG A 236 -7.62 5.11 12.69
CA ARG A 236 -8.88 5.36 11.99
C ARG A 236 -8.79 4.92 10.54
N PHE A 237 -9.58 3.92 10.19
CA PHE A 237 -9.74 3.41 8.83
C PHE A 237 -11.17 3.58 8.35
N VAL A 238 -11.35 3.51 7.04
CA VAL A 238 -12.66 3.32 6.42
C VAL A 238 -13.23 1.95 6.80
N PRO A 239 -14.56 1.78 6.87
CA PRO A 239 -15.14 0.48 7.24
C PRO A 239 -14.84 -0.57 6.18
N LEU A 240 -14.61 -1.81 6.62
CA LEU A 240 -14.64 -2.97 5.73
C LEU A 240 -16.09 -3.25 5.37
N THR A 241 -16.42 -3.18 4.08
CA THR A 241 -17.79 -3.33 3.58
C THR A 241 -18.01 -4.69 2.92
N ARG A 242 -19.28 -5.12 2.88
CA ARG A 242 -19.73 -6.31 2.15
C ARG A 242 -20.66 -5.90 1.03
N ASP A 243 -20.78 -6.73 0.00
CA ASP A 243 -21.89 -6.62 -0.93
C ASP A 243 -23.20 -6.79 -0.15
N LYS A 244 -24.07 -5.77 -0.22
CA LYS A 244 -25.43 -5.91 0.29
C LYS A 244 -26.20 -6.70 -0.77
N ASN A 245 -26.26 -8.02 -0.61
CA ASN A 245 -27.22 -8.86 -1.32
C ASN A 245 -28.65 -8.53 -0.90
#